data_e62399f265e9d9afb95e224dc574b208
#
_entry.id   e62399f265e9d9afb95e224dc574b208
#
_cell.length_a   1.000
_cell.length_b   1.000
_cell.length_c   1.000
_cell.angle_alpha   90.00
_cell.angle_beta   90.00
_cell.angle_gamma   90.00
#
_symmetry.space_group_name_H-M   'P 1'
#
loop_
_entity.id
_entity.type
_entity.pdbx_description
1 polymer ?
#
loop_
_entity_poly.entity_id
_entity_poly.type
_entity_poly.pdbx_seq_one_letter_code
_entity_poly.pdbx_strand_id
1 'polypeptide(L)'
;MVMVTVSLWGVLPIFLKLGLNYYSAGTIVWFRFFFSFLVLFLFLFISRSGFRILRHPPIIGILGGAALAANYFGMTQGVHLSGASNAAIIIQTAPLLLVVAGVIFFKETIRLRQLVGIAIAIIGFYLFYLDRSENAANNFDYSVANEWVLFAATLWALYMICQKQLSIKFSAQSINLLVYAVGMVVLIPLVEWSEFIEGGTMGWFLLITLGLNTLLAYGALAEAVECIPLSLISILITLNPLITLSGMWVLTTFGVGLLPAENISWHGYLGGIIAVSGVVLVVASSRNKVNLD
;
A
#
# COMPACT_ATOMS: atom_id res chain seq x y z
N MET A 1 6.11 -16.87 1.75
CA MET A 1 5.11 -15.89 2.24
C MET A 1 5.43 -14.46 1.80
N VAL A 2 6.55 -13.82 2.18
CA VAL A 2 6.84 -12.43 1.78
C VAL A 2 6.79 -12.20 0.27
N MET A 3 7.33 -13.10 -0.55
CA MET A 3 7.28 -12.95 -2.01
C MET A 3 5.84 -12.95 -2.55
N VAL A 4 4.92 -13.63 -1.89
CA VAL A 4 3.48 -13.57 -2.21
C VAL A 4 2.96 -12.15 -1.96
N THR A 5 3.25 -11.57 -0.79
CA THR A 5 2.87 -10.18 -0.46
C THR A 5 3.48 -9.19 -1.46
N VAL A 6 4.78 -9.32 -1.78
CA VAL A 6 5.49 -8.47 -2.74
C VAL A 6 4.83 -8.53 -4.12
N SER A 7 4.54 -9.75 -4.62
CA SER A 7 3.89 -9.92 -5.92
C SER A 7 2.47 -9.35 -5.94
N LEU A 8 1.68 -9.64 -4.90
CA LEU A 8 0.30 -9.16 -4.80
C LEU A 8 0.22 -7.63 -4.70
N TRP A 9 1.09 -7.00 -3.92
CA TRP A 9 1.15 -5.54 -3.84
C TRP A 9 1.80 -4.89 -5.07
N GLY A 10 2.72 -5.60 -5.73
CA GLY A 10 3.32 -5.12 -6.98
C GLY A 10 2.34 -5.04 -8.14
N VAL A 11 1.41 -5.99 -8.25
CA VAL A 11 0.36 -5.95 -9.28
C VAL A 11 -0.86 -5.12 -8.87
N LEU A 12 -1.02 -4.82 -7.58
CA LEU A 12 -2.19 -4.11 -7.05
C LEU A 12 -2.50 -2.79 -7.76
N PRO A 13 -1.53 -1.85 -8.00
CA PRO A 13 -1.84 -0.58 -8.66
C PRO A 13 -2.42 -0.77 -10.07
N ILE A 14 -2.00 -1.83 -10.78
CA ILE A 14 -2.51 -2.18 -12.12
C ILE A 14 -3.98 -2.59 -12.02
N PHE A 15 -4.32 -3.51 -11.10
CA PHE A 15 -5.70 -3.93 -10.87
C PHE A 15 -6.59 -2.80 -10.34
N LEU A 16 -6.04 -1.89 -9.51
CA LEU A 16 -6.75 -0.68 -9.09
C LEU A 16 -7.10 0.20 -10.29
N LYS A 17 -6.13 0.44 -11.19
CA LYS A 17 -6.36 1.25 -12.39
C LYS A 17 -7.42 0.63 -13.31
N LEU A 18 -7.43 -0.70 -13.45
CA LEU A 18 -8.48 -1.42 -14.18
C LEU A 18 -9.84 -1.29 -13.49
N GLY A 19 -9.89 -1.46 -12.17
CA GLY A 19 -11.12 -1.35 -11.38
C GLY A 19 -11.77 0.04 -11.46
N LEU A 20 -10.93 1.08 -11.52
CA LEU A 20 -11.37 2.49 -11.64
C LEU A 20 -12.07 2.82 -12.97
N ASN A 21 -12.05 1.92 -13.96
CA ASN A 21 -12.87 2.04 -15.16
C ASN A 21 -14.34 1.65 -14.91
N TYR A 22 -14.64 0.97 -13.80
CA TYR A 22 -15.96 0.42 -13.49
C TYR A 22 -16.55 0.99 -12.21
N TYR A 23 -15.70 1.43 -11.27
CA TYR A 23 -16.10 1.84 -9.94
C TYR A 23 -15.32 3.07 -9.47
N SER A 24 -15.94 3.88 -8.64
CA SER A 24 -15.28 4.97 -7.93
C SER A 24 -14.25 4.43 -6.93
N ALA A 25 -13.30 5.27 -6.55
CA ALA A 25 -12.28 4.92 -5.56
C ALA A 25 -12.90 4.50 -4.23
N GLY A 26 -13.98 5.19 -3.81
CA GLY A 26 -14.71 4.88 -2.58
C GLY A 26 -15.30 3.48 -2.58
N THR A 27 -16.00 3.12 -3.64
CA THR A 27 -16.64 1.80 -3.82
C THR A 27 -15.60 0.68 -3.84
N ILE A 28 -14.50 0.85 -4.58
CA ILE A 28 -13.42 -0.15 -4.64
C ILE A 28 -12.85 -0.38 -3.24
N VAL A 29 -12.46 0.69 -2.55
CA VAL A 29 -11.79 0.58 -1.25
C VAL A 29 -12.75 0.00 -0.20
N TRP A 30 -14.00 0.47 -0.17
CA TRP A 30 -15.01 -0.09 0.74
C TRP A 30 -15.19 -1.59 0.52
N PHE A 31 -15.37 -2.04 -0.74
CA PHE A 31 -15.55 -3.45 -1.05
C PHE A 31 -14.35 -4.30 -0.61
N ARG A 32 -13.13 -3.81 -0.75
CA ARG A 32 -11.91 -4.49 -0.31
C ARG A 32 -11.92 -4.73 1.21
N PHE A 33 -12.32 -3.74 2.00
CA PHE A 33 -12.46 -3.88 3.45
C PHE A 33 -13.63 -4.80 3.82
N PHE A 34 -14.78 -4.63 3.20
CA PHE A 34 -15.97 -5.48 3.41
C PHE A 34 -15.67 -6.94 3.12
N PHE A 35 -15.11 -7.23 1.95
CA PHE A 35 -14.78 -8.59 1.53
C PHE A 35 -13.75 -9.23 2.47
N SER A 36 -12.68 -8.52 2.80
CA SER A 36 -11.64 -9.01 3.70
C SER A 36 -12.18 -9.22 5.11
N PHE A 37 -13.04 -8.32 5.60
CA PHE A 37 -13.72 -8.48 6.88
C PHE A 37 -14.60 -9.73 6.86
N LEU A 38 -15.47 -9.89 5.87
CA LEU A 38 -16.41 -11.00 5.77
C LEU A 38 -15.68 -12.36 5.77
N VAL A 39 -14.67 -12.51 4.92
CA VAL A 39 -13.93 -13.77 4.80
C VAL A 39 -13.14 -14.08 6.07
N LEU A 40 -12.43 -13.08 6.62
CA LEU A 40 -11.67 -13.26 7.86
C LEU A 40 -12.59 -13.51 9.07
N PHE A 41 -13.74 -12.83 9.13
CA PHE A 41 -14.74 -13.05 10.17
C PHE A 41 -15.27 -14.48 10.13
N LEU A 42 -15.66 -14.99 8.95
CA LEU A 42 -16.13 -16.36 8.79
C LEU A 42 -15.06 -17.38 9.18
N PHE A 43 -13.81 -17.16 8.76
CA PHE A 43 -12.68 -18.01 9.13
C PHE A 43 -12.48 -18.07 10.64
N LEU A 44 -12.42 -16.93 11.32
CA LEU A 44 -12.24 -16.85 12.77
C LEU A 44 -13.49 -17.32 13.54
N PHE A 45 -14.67 -17.17 12.97
CA PHE A 45 -15.92 -17.71 13.56
C PHE A 45 -15.90 -19.23 13.60
N ILE A 46 -15.48 -19.88 12.52
CA ILE A 46 -15.34 -21.35 12.45
C ILE A 46 -14.24 -21.84 13.41
N SER A 47 -13.11 -21.13 13.48
CA SER A 47 -11.99 -21.47 14.37
C SER A 47 -12.20 -21.06 15.84
N ARG A 48 -13.33 -20.44 16.16
CA ARG A 48 -13.72 -19.97 17.52
C ARG A 48 -12.67 -19.08 18.19
N SER A 49 -11.92 -18.29 17.43
CA SER A 49 -10.82 -17.48 17.94
C SER A 49 -10.94 -16.02 17.50
N GLY A 50 -10.28 -15.12 18.20
CA GLY A 50 -10.00 -13.77 17.72
C GLY A 50 -11.03 -12.66 17.97
N PHE A 51 -12.23 -12.95 18.50
CA PHE A 51 -13.32 -11.96 18.64
C PHE A 51 -13.22 -11.00 19.81
N ARG A 52 -12.30 -11.22 20.75
CA ARG A 52 -12.17 -10.38 21.95
C ARG A 52 -11.92 -8.92 21.57
N ILE A 53 -11.16 -8.67 20.51
CA ILE A 53 -10.84 -7.30 20.04
C ILE A 53 -12.06 -6.54 19.53
N LEU A 54 -13.07 -7.22 18.94
CA LEU A 54 -14.31 -6.59 18.48
C LEU A 54 -15.26 -6.26 19.61
N ARG A 55 -15.22 -7.01 20.71
CA ARG A 55 -16.09 -6.75 21.89
C ARG A 55 -15.63 -5.54 22.69
N HIS A 56 -14.32 -5.33 22.76
CA HIS A 56 -13.70 -4.20 23.46
C HIS A 56 -12.60 -3.61 22.57
N PRO A 57 -12.99 -2.86 21.51
CA PRO A 57 -12.03 -2.33 20.56
C PRO A 57 -11.16 -1.27 21.20
N PRO A 58 -9.82 -1.44 21.19
CA PRO A 58 -8.93 -0.41 21.69
C PRO A 58 -8.95 0.82 20.76
N ILE A 59 -8.93 2.03 21.32
CA ILE A 59 -8.96 3.29 20.57
C ILE A 59 -7.84 3.34 19.53
N ILE A 60 -6.64 2.87 19.87
CA ILE A 60 -5.50 2.77 18.94
C ILE A 60 -5.85 1.88 17.74
N GLY A 61 -6.65 0.82 17.93
CA GLY A 61 -7.09 -0.04 16.84
C GLY A 61 -8.10 0.66 15.93
N ILE A 62 -9.01 1.46 16.49
CA ILE A 62 -9.95 2.27 15.71
C ILE A 62 -9.19 3.33 14.90
N LEU A 63 -8.23 4.05 15.54
CA LEU A 63 -7.39 5.03 14.85
C LEU A 63 -6.56 4.37 13.73
N GLY A 64 -5.94 3.21 14.00
CA GLY A 64 -5.20 2.45 13.00
C GLY A 64 -6.07 1.99 11.84
N GLY A 65 -7.29 1.51 12.13
CA GLY A 65 -8.25 1.12 11.09
C GLY A 65 -8.70 2.29 10.22
N ALA A 66 -9.02 3.43 10.82
CA ALA A 66 -9.37 4.66 10.10
C ALA A 66 -8.18 5.17 9.25
N ALA A 67 -6.97 5.14 9.81
CA ALA A 67 -5.75 5.51 9.09
C ALA A 67 -5.50 4.61 7.88
N LEU A 68 -5.66 3.28 8.03
CA LEU A 68 -5.52 2.37 6.90
C LEU A 68 -6.61 2.56 5.85
N ALA A 69 -7.86 2.82 6.25
CA ALA A 69 -8.95 3.11 5.33
C ALA A 69 -8.66 4.37 4.49
N ALA A 70 -8.23 5.45 5.14
CA ALA A 70 -7.88 6.69 4.47
C ALA A 70 -6.59 6.55 3.61
N ASN A 71 -5.61 5.73 4.03
CA ASN A 71 -4.46 5.35 3.20
C ASN A 71 -4.92 4.67 1.90
N TYR A 72 -5.79 3.67 1.98
CA TYR A 72 -6.30 2.96 0.81
C TYR A 72 -7.05 3.89 -0.14
N PHE A 73 -7.88 4.79 0.40
CA PHE A 73 -8.59 5.77 -0.40
C PHE A 73 -7.61 6.73 -1.09
N GLY A 74 -6.65 7.31 -0.36
CA GLY A 74 -5.64 8.19 -0.91
C GLY A 74 -4.77 7.52 -1.99
N MET A 75 -4.36 6.27 -1.75
CA MET A 75 -3.61 5.47 -2.74
C MET A 75 -4.44 5.23 -4.00
N THR A 76 -5.72 4.89 -3.86
CA THR A 76 -6.61 4.62 -5.00
C THR A 76 -6.88 5.91 -5.79
N GLN A 77 -7.06 7.07 -5.12
CA GLN A 77 -7.15 8.37 -5.76
C GLN A 77 -5.84 8.74 -6.49
N GLY A 78 -4.69 8.48 -5.88
CA GLY A 78 -3.40 8.68 -6.54
C GLY A 78 -3.26 7.86 -7.82
N VAL A 79 -3.65 6.58 -7.80
CA VAL A 79 -3.69 5.72 -9.00
C VAL A 79 -4.68 6.25 -10.03
N HIS A 80 -5.84 6.75 -9.60
CA HIS A 80 -6.85 7.33 -10.50
C HIS A 80 -6.29 8.51 -11.29
N LEU A 81 -5.64 9.44 -10.59
CA LEU A 81 -5.18 10.72 -11.13
C LEU A 81 -3.84 10.64 -11.86
N SER A 82 -2.96 9.69 -11.55
CA SER A 82 -1.60 9.65 -12.13
C SER A 82 -1.17 8.31 -12.70
N GLY A 83 -2.02 7.30 -12.62
CA GLY A 83 -1.70 5.96 -13.07
C GLY A 83 -1.00 5.10 -12.02
N ALA A 84 -0.79 3.82 -12.40
CA ALA A 84 -0.28 2.79 -11.50
C ALA A 84 1.20 3.00 -11.16
N SER A 85 2.02 3.35 -12.15
CA SER A 85 3.49 3.49 -11.97
C SER A 85 3.85 4.65 -11.07
N ASN A 86 3.20 5.82 -11.27
CA ASN A 86 3.48 6.99 -10.44
C ASN A 86 3.13 6.73 -8.98
N ALA A 87 1.92 6.23 -8.72
CA ALA A 87 1.49 5.91 -7.37
C ALA A 87 2.41 4.86 -6.70
N ALA A 88 2.85 3.82 -7.43
CA ALA A 88 3.74 2.79 -6.93
C ALA A 88 5.13 3.31 -6.54
N ILE A 89 5.67 4.30 -7.24
CA ILE A 89 6.95 4.92 -6.89
C ILE A 89 6.77 5.87 -5.70
N ILE A 90 5.81 6.79 -5.75
CA ILE A 90 5.66 7.81 -4.71
C ILE A 90 5.28 7.22 -3.35
N ILE A 91 4.49 6.13 -3.30
CA ILE A 91 4.15 5.47 -2.02
C ILE A 91 5.38 4.95 -1.28
N GLN A 92 6.52 4.76 -1.95
CA GLN A 92 7.78 4.36 -1.31
C GLN A 92 8.38 5.46 -0.41
N THR A 93 7.78 6.62 -0.32
CA THR A 93 8.05 7.60 0.74
C THR A 93 7.60 7.08 2.12
N ALA A 94 6.65 6.14 2.20
CA ALA A 94 6.14 5.61 3.46
C ALA A 94 7.24 4.95 4.35
N PRO A 95 8.16 4.10 3.87
CA PRO A 95 9.29 3.63 4.67
C PRO A 95 10.20 4.75 5.19
N LEU A 96 10.38 5.83 4.42
CA LEU A 96 11.17 6.99 4.88
C LEU A 96 10.47 7.71 6.02
N LEU A 97 9.15 7.90 5.93
CA LEU A 97 8.34 8.47 6.99
C LEU A 97 8.37 7.62 8.27
N LEU A 98 8.43 6.28 8.16
CA LEU A 98 8.60 5.41 9.32
C LEU A 98 9.94 5.61 10.01
N VAL A 99 11.04 5.84 9.27
CA VAL A 99 12.34 6.16 9.86
C VAL A 99 12.28 7.50 10.58
N VAL A 100 11.67 8.52 9.98
CA VAL A 100 11.46 9.84 10.61
C VAL A 100 10.62 9.70 11.90
N ALA A 101 9.54 8.92 11.84
CA ALA A 101 8.72 8.62 13.01
C ALA A 101 9.52 7.89 14.11
N GLY A 102 10.40 6.96 13.74
CA GLY A 102 11.33 6.27 14.64
C GLY A 102 12.19 7.25 15.45
N VAL A 103 12.73 8.25 14.77
CA VAL A 103 13.54 9.30 15.41
C VAL A 103 12.71 10.19 16.34
N ILE A 104 11.56 10.68 15.85
CA ILE A 104 10.74 11.65 16.59
C ILE A 104 10.07 11.00 17.80
N PHE A 105 9.41 9.86 17.61
CA PHE A 105 8.60 9.23 18.65
C PHE A 105 9.36 8.22 19.53
N PHE A 106 10.36 7.53 18.95
CA PHE A 106 11.11 6.49 19.64
C PHE A 106 12.55 6.91 19.97
N LYS A 107 12.95 8.16 19.64
CA LYS A 107 14.29 8.71 19.87
C LYS A 107 15.41 7.85 19.29
N GLU A 108 15.13 7.19 18.17
CA GLU A 108 16.12 6.39 17.43
C GLU A 108 17.17 7.31 16.79
N THR A 109 18.41 6.86 16.72
CA THR A 109 19.49 7.62 16.07
C THR A 109 19.57 7.29 14.60
N ILE A 110 19.56 8.30 13.73
CA ILE A 110 19.78 8.12 12.29
C ILE A 110 21.27 7.82 12.04
N ARG A 111 21.55 6.78 11.26
CA ARG A 111 22.91 6.45 10.83
C ARG A 111 23.25 7.18 9.54
N LEU A 112 24.54 7.45 9.32
CA LEU A 112 25.01 8.11 8.11
C LEU A 112 24.53 7.38 6.81
N ARG A 113 24.51 6.05 6.81
CA ARG A 113 24.01 5.26 5.67
C ARG A 113 22.52 5.51 5.40
N GLN A 114 21.72 5.76 6.42
CA GLN A 114 20.29 6.11 6.24
C GLN A 114 20.16 7.51 5.65
N LEU A 115 20.97 8.48 6.10
CA LEU A 115 20.98 9.82 5.51
C LEU A 115 21.37 9.78 4.03
N VAL A 116 22.39 9.01 3.68
CA VAL A 116 22.80 8.80 2.27
C VAL A 116 21.67 8.16 1.47
N GLY A 117 21.01 7.14 2.03
CA GLY A 117 19.88 6.48 1.37
C GLY A 117 18.69 7.42 1.17
N ILE A 118 18.37 8.28 2.16
CA ILE A 118 17.33 9.31 2.05
C ILE A 118 17.68 10.30 0.92
N ALA A 119 18.91 10.78 0.87
CA ALA A 119 19.35 11.71 -0.18
C ALA A 119 19.23 11.08 -1.58
N ILE A 120 19.68 9.82 -1.74
CA ILE A 120 19.54 9.06 -2.99
C ILE A 120 18.04 8.91 -3.37
N ALA A 121 17.18 8.55 -2.40
CA ALA A 121 15.75 8.40 -2.64
C ALA A 121 15.10 9.72 -3.10
N ILE A 122 15.42 10.83 -2.45
CA ILE A 122 14.92 12.17 -2.83
C ILE A 122 15.33 12.53 -4.25
N ILE A 123 16.60 12.32 -4.62
CA ILE A 123 17.09 12.57 -5.98
C ILE A 123 16.32 11.69 -6.98
N GLY A 124 16.13 10.41 -6.67
CA GLY A 124 15.40 9.50 -7.53
C GLY A 124 13.92 9.89 -7.71
N PHE A 125 13.23 10.26 -6.63
CA PHE A 125 11.84 10.77 -6.70
C PHE A 125 11.75 12.07 -7.51
N TYR A 126 12.71 12.96 -7.36
CA TYR A 126 12.74 14.21 -8.11
C TYR A 126 12.94 13.97 -9.62
N LEU A 127 13.90 13.12 -9.99
CA LEU A 127 14.10 12.74 -11.39
C LEU A 127 12.87 12.07 -12.00
N PHE A 128 12.23 11.17 -11.24
CA PHE A 128 11.00 10.52 -11.67
C PHE A 128 9.86 11.54 -11.85
N TYR A 129 9.72 12.48 -10.91
CA TYR A 129 8.71 13.55 -10.99
C TYR A 129 8.93 14.45 -12.22
N LEU A 130 10.18 14.84 -12.52
CA LEU A 130 10.50 15.64 -13.71
C LEU A 130 10.06 14.93 -14.99
N ASP A 131 10.40 13.65 -15.12
CA ASP A 131 9.98 12.84 -16.27
C ASP A 131 8.45 12.80 -16.42
N ARG A 132 7.74 12.62 -15.30
CA ARG A 132 6.28 12.56 -15.31
C ARG A 132 5.64 13.90 -15.65
N SER A 133 6.22 15.02 -15.21
CA SER A 133 5.72 16.35 -15.51
C SER A 133 5.96 16.76 -16.97
N GLU A 134 7.07 16.35 -17.56
CA GLU A 134 7.42 16.66 -18.96
C GLU A 134 6.66 15.76 -19.96
N ASN A 135 6.46 14.50 -19.62
CA ASN A 135 5.81 13.49 -20.47
C ASN A 135 4.34 13.24 -20.10
N ALA A 136 3.72 14.17 -19.38
CA ALA A 136 2.32 14.04 -18.95
C ALA A 136 1.41 13.76 -20.16
N ALA A 137 0.79 12.60 -20.18
CA ALA A 137 -0.37 12.38 -21.02
C ALA A 137 -1.47 13.37 -20.55
N ASN A 138 -2.18 14.00 -21.50
CA ASN A 138 -3.10 15.12 -21.29
C ASN A 138 -4.23 14.91 -20.24
N ASN A 139 -4.32 13.73 -19.63
CA ASN A 139 -5.36 13.33 -18.68
C ASN A 139 -4.85 13.04 -17.26
N PHE A 140 -3.58 13.32 -16.93
CA PHE A 140 -3.03 13.07 -15.61
C PHE A 140 -2.69 14.36 -14.85
N ASP A 141 -3.16 14.47 -13.62
CA ASP A 141 -2.79 15.53 -12.68
C ASP A 141 -1.80 15.00 -11.65
N TYR A 142 -0.51 15.02 -12.00
CA TYR A 142 0.56 14.48 -11.16
C TYR A 142 0.74 15.24 -9.84
N SER A 143 0.44 16.55 -9.82
CA SER A 143 0.59 17.35 -8.60
C SER A 143 -0.39 16.89 -7.53
N VAL A 144 -1.68 16.93 -7.85
CA VAL A 144 -2.75 16.50 -6.92
C VAL A 144 -2.65 15.01 -6.61
N ALA A 145 -2.27 14.19 -7.61
CA ALA A 145 -2.08 12.77 -7.39
C ALA A 145 -0.97 12.46 -6.37
N ASN A 146 0.16 13.17 -6.47
CA ASN A 146 1.27 12.98 -5.53
C ASN A 146 0.90 13.42 -4.11
N GLU A 147 0.09 14.48 -3.94
CA GLU A 147 -0.44 14.86 -2.64
C GLU A 147 -1.28 13.74 -2.02
N TRP A 148 -2.17 13.10 -2.82
CA TRP A 148 -2.96 11.95 -2.37
C TRP A 148 -2.08 10.76 -1.97
N VAL A 149 -1.05 10.46 -2.74
CA VAL A 149 -0.15 9.33 -2.42
C VAL A 149 0.73 9.63 -1.21
N LEU A 150 1.22 10.87 -1.04
CA LEU A 150 1.97 11.29 0.16
C LEU A 150 1.09 11.26 1.42
N PHE A 151 -0.16 11.72 1.30
CA PHE A 151 -1.16 11.56 2.36
C PHE A 151 -1.36 10.09 2.72
N ALA A 152 -1.52 9.22 1.71
CA ALA A 152 -1.63 7.79 1.90
C ALA A 152 -0.38 7.20 2.59
N ALA A 153 0.83 7.59 2.17
CA ALA A 153 2.08 7.15 2.77
C ALA A 153 2.18 7.52 4.26
N THR A 154 1.76 8.75 4.60
CA THR A 154 1.74 9.23 5.98
C THR A 154 0.78 8.44 6.85
N LEU A 155 -0.43 8.18 6.36
CA LEU A 155 -1.42 7.39 7.08
C LEU A 155 -1.05 5.91 7.20
N TRP A 156 -0.35 5.37 6.22
CA TRP A 156 0.20 4.03 6.33
C TRP A 156 1.27 3.95 7.43
N ALA A 157 2.15 4.94 7.54
CA ALA A 157 3.11 5.01 8.62
C ALA A 157 2.42 5.09 10.00
N LEU A 158 1.37 5.89 10.13
CA LEU A 158 0.56 5.97 11.35
C LEU A 158 -0.10 4.61 11.68
N TYR A 159 -0.72 3.95 10.69
CA TYR A 159 -1.27 2.62 10.84
C TYR A 159 -0.23 1.62 11.35
N MET A 160 0.99 1.62 10.80
CA MET A 160 2.07 0.71 11.19
C MET A 160 2.50 0.93 12.66
N ILE A 161 2.51 2.17 13.14
CA ILE A 161 2.77 2.49 14.54
C ILE A 161 1.66 1.91 15.43
N CYS A 162 0.39 2.13 15.06
CA CYS A 162 -0.76 1.58 15.79
C CYS A 162 -0.72 0.04 15.82
N GLN A 163 -0.45 -0.59 14.68
CA GLN A 163 -0.34 -2.04 14.56
C GLN A 163 0.77 -2.61 15.45
N LYS A 164 1.95 -1.97 15.47
CA LYS A 164 3.06 -2.38 16.33
C LYS A 164 2.69 -2.36 17.82
N GLN A 165 1.93 -1.36 18.26
CA GLN A 165 1.47 -1.29 19.65
C GLN A 165 0.41 -2.36 19.97
N LEU A 166 -0.47 -2.67 19.02
CA LEU A 166 -1.52 -3.67 19.19
C LEU A 166 -0.96 -5.09 19.17
N SER A 167 0.08 -5.37 18.39
CA SER A 167 0.70 -6.71 18.27
C SER A 167 1.30 -7.23 19.58
N ILE A 168 1.50 -6.37 20.59
CA ILE A 168 1.91 -6.79 21.93
C ILE A 168 0.80 -7.59 22.65
N LYS A 169 -0.47 -7.32 22.32
CA LYS A 169 -1.63 -7.89 23.07
C LYS A 169 -2.55 -8.75 22.21
N PHE A 170 -2.50 -8.63 20.91
CA PHE A 170 -3.44 -9.25 19.98
C PHE A 170 -2.70 -9.92 18.83
N SER A 171 -3.24 -11.05 18.32
CA SER A 171 -2.72 -11.68 17.10
C SER A 171 -2.95 -10.82 15.87
N ALA A 172 -2.13 -11.00 14.84
CA ALA A 172 -2.23 -10.26 13.59
C ALA A 172 -3.62 -10.39 12.94
N GLN A 173 -4.23 -11.59 12.97
CA GLN A 173 -5.57 -11.81 12.43
C GLN A 173 -6.64 -11.04 13.22
N SER A 174 -6.54 -10.97 14.56
CA SER A 174 -7.47 -10.18 15.38
C SER A 174 -7.37 -8.68 15.07
N ILE A 175 -6.14 -8.17 14.92
CA ILE A 175 -5.90 -6.77 14.55
C ILE A 175 -6.48 -6.49 13.16
N ASN A 176 -6.19 -7.34 12.17
CA ASN A 176 -6.71 -7.19 10.82
C ASN A 176 -8.26 -7.22 10.79
N LEU A 177 -8.88 -8.11 11.59
CA LEU A 177 -10.34 -8.16 11.71
C LEU A 177 -10.93 -6.82 12.20
N LEU A 178 -10.33 -6.21 13.23
CA LEU A 178 -10.76 -4.91 13.75
C LEU A 178 -10.54 -3.81 12.70
N VAL A 179 -9.37 -3.79 12.09
CA VAL A 179 -9.01 -2.79 11.07
C VAL A 179 -9.95 -2.85 9.87
N TYR A 180 -10.28 -4.06 9.40
CA TYR A 180 -11.24 -4.23 8.31
C TYR A 180 -12.66 -3.82 8.72
N ALA A 181 -13.10 -4.13 9.94
CA ALA A 181 -14.39 -3.69 10.46
C ALA A 181 -14.49 -2.15 10.50
N VAL A 182 -13.46 -1.48 11.04
CA VAL A 182 -13.42 -0.01 11.12
C VAL A 182 -13.40 0.60 9.72
N GLY A 183 -12.54 0.10 8.83
CA GLY A 183 -12.44 0.60 7.46
C GLY A 183 -13.77 0.45 6.70
N MET A 184 -14.42 -0.71 6.82
CA MET A 184 -15.75 -0.94 6.24
C MET A 184 -16.77 0.10 6.70
N VAL A 185 -16.81 0.42 8.00
CA VAL A 185 -17.78 1.41 8.55
C VAL A 185 -17.43 2.84 8.12
N VAL A 186 -16.16 3.23 8.23
CA VAL A 186 -15.71 4.60 7.92
C VAL A 186 -15.90 4.94 6.44
N LEU A 187 -15.76 3.96 5.55
CA LEU A 187 -15.85 4.18 4.10
C LEU A 187 -17.27 4.12 3.53
N ILE A 188 -18.29 3.73 4.31
CA ILE A 188 -19.69 3.66 3.84
C ILE A 188 -20.16 4.95 3.13
N PRO A 189 -19.84 6.18 3.63
CA PRO A 189 -20.30 7.40 2.99
C PRO A 189 -19.69 7.67 1.60
N LEU A 190 -18.61 6.96 1.23
CA LEU A 190 -17.91 7.11 -0.03
C LEU A 190 -18.35 6.10 -1.09
N VAL A 191 -19.32 5.25 -0.77
CA VAL A 191 -19.81 4.17 -1.65
C VAL A 191 -20.88 4.69 -2.59
N GLU A 192 -20.70 4.47 -3.87
CA GLU A 192 -21.72 4.69 -4.89
C GLU A 192 -22.44 3.36 -5.17
N TRP A 193 -23.58 3.16 -4.47
CA TRP A 193 -24.27 1.88 -4.47
C TRP A 193 -24.81 1.44 -5.85
N SER A 194 -25.11 2.39 -6.74
CA SER A 194 -25.55 2.11 -8.11
C SER A 194 -24.49 1.36 -8.92
N GLU A 195 -23.21 1.62 -8.67
CA GLU A 195 -22.10 1.03 -9.39
C GLU A 195 -22.07 -0.50 -9.27
N PHE A 196 -22.58 -1.09 -8.17
CA PHE A 196 -22.64 -2.54 -8.03
C PHE A 196 -23.60 -3.21 -9.03
N ILE A 197 -24.57 -2.47 -9.55
CA ILE A 197 -25.48 -2.94 -10.58
C ILE A 197 -24.88 -2.67 -11.97
N GLU A 198 -24.24 -1.54 -12.14
CA GLU A 198 -23.71 -1.05 -13.43
C GLU A 198 -22.39 -1.72 -13.82
N GLY A 199 -21.58 -2.17 -12.86
CA GLY A 199 -20.20 -2.66 -13.06
C GLY A 199 -20.09 -3.96 -13.89
N GLY A 200 -21.19 -4.69 -14.06
CA GLY A 200 -21.24 -5.91 -14.87
C GLY A 200 -20.31 -7.01 -14.38
N THR A 201 -20.17 -8.08 -15.16
CA THR A 201 -19.39 -9.26 -14.76
C THR A 201 -17.89 -8.95 -14.60
N MET A 202 -17.31 -8.13 -15.48
CA MET A 202 -15.89 -7.78 -15.42
C MET A 202 -15.58 -6.91 -14.19
N GLY A 203 -16.45 -5.95 -13.89
CA GLY A 203 -16.31 -5.14 -12.67
C GLY A 203 -16.33 -6.01 -11.42
N TRP A 204 -17.29 -6.91 -11.28
CA TRP A 204 -17.34 -7.84 -10.15
C TRP A 204 -16.09 -8.74 -10.05
N PHE A 205 -15.59 -9.24 -11.17
CA PHE A 205 -14.34 -10.00 -11.18
C PHE A 205 -13.17 -9.18 -10.62
N LEU A 206 -13.04 -7.91 -11.01
CA LEU A 206 -12.01 -7.00 -10.52
C LEU A 206 -12.17 -6.69 -9.02
N LEU A 207 -13.39 -6.42 -8.55
CA LEU A 207 -13.66 -6.19 -7.13
C LEU A 207 -13.26 -7.40 -6.27
N ILE A 208 -13.68 -8.60 -6.67
CA ILE A 208 -13.34 -9.84 -5.95
C ILE A 208 -11.82 -10.05 -5.96
N THR A 209 -11.16 -9.83 -7.10
CA THR A 209 -9.71 -9.94 -7.22
C THR A 209 -8.99 -8.96 -6.30
N LEU A 210 -9.45 -7.71 -6.21
CA LEU A 210 -8.91 -6.69 -5.30
C LEU A 210 -9.16 -7.01 -3.84
N GLY A 211 -10.32 -7.56 -3.51
CA GLY A 211 -10.65 -8.04 -2.16
C GLY A 211 -9.76 -9.22 -1.73
N LEU A 212 -9.60 -10.21 -2.62
CA LEU A 212 -8.69 -11.35 -2.42
C LEU A 212 -7.23 -10.89 -2.29
N ASN A 213 -6.80 -9.95 -3.13
CA ASN A 213 -5.45 -9.36 -3.03
C ASN A 213 -5.21 -8.79 -1.63
N THR A 214 -6.16 -8.03 -1.09
CA THR A 214 -6.06 -7.45 0.26
C THR A 214 -5.95 -8.53 1.32
N LEU A 215 -6.85 -9.51 1.29
CA LEU A 215 -6.89 -10.59 2.29
C LEU A 215 -5.61 -11.45 2.25
N LEU A 216 -5.20 -11.89 1.07
CA LEU A 216 -4.05 -12.78 0.90
C LEU A 216 -2.72 -12.08 1.18
N ALA A 217 -2.56 -10.82 0.74
CA ALA A 217 -1.33 -10.07 0.96
C ALA A 217 -1.09 -9.81 2.45
N TYR A 218 -2.13 -9.37 3.18
CA TYR A 218 -2.01 -9.14 4.63
C TYR A 218 -1.96 -10.45 5.43
N GLY A 219 -2.63 -11.52 4.98
CA GLY A 219 -2.50 -12.85 5.55
C GLY A 219 -1.07 -13.39 5.43
N ALA A 220 -0.50 -13.34 4.22
CA ALA A 220 0.87 -13.76 3.97
C ALA A 220 1.92 -12.90 4.71
N LEU A 221 1.66 -11.58 4.84
CA LEU A 221 2.50 -10.69 5.63
C LEU A 221 2.49 -11.07 7.11
N ALA A 222 1.32 -11.34 7.67
CA ALA A 222 1.17 -11.71 9.07
C ALA A 222 2.00 -12.96 9.42
N GLU A 223 1.90 -14.02 8.60
CA GLU A 223 2.71 -15.24 8.77
C GLU A 223 4.21 -14.97 8.56
N ALA A 224 4.56 -14.10 7.62
CA ALA A 224 5.95 -13.76 7.36
C ALA A 224 6.61 -13.05 8.56
N VAL A 225 5.89 -12.18 9.24
CA VAL A 225 6.37 -11.46 10.44
C VAL A 225 6.71 -12.42 11.59
N GLU A 226 6.01 -13.55 11.68
CA GLU A 226 6.31 -14.59 12.69
C GLU A 226 7.58 -15.39 12.36
N CYS A 227 7.97 -15.48 11.07
CA CYS A 227 9.03 -16.38 10.62
C CYS A 227 10.36 -15.70 10.30
N ILE A 228 10.36 -14.42 9.91
CA ILE A 228 11.56 -13.73 9.45
C ILE A 228 11.67 -12.31 10.01
N PRO A 229 12.89 -11.75 10.12
CA PRO A 229 13.11 -10.40 10.63
C PRO A 229 12.34 -9.33 9.82
N LEU A 230 11.69 -8.42 10.53
CA LEU A 230 10.90 -7.33 9.94
C LEU A 230 11.72 -6.48 8.95
N SER A 231 13.02 -6.32 9.20
CA SER A 231 13.94 -5.61 8.29
C SER A 231 14.05 -6.27 6.92
N LEU A 232 14.07 -7.62 6.87
CA LEU A 232 14.12 -8.35 5.60
C LEU A 232 12.79 -8.24 4.85
N ILE A 233 11.67 -8.33 5.57
CA ILE A 233 10.33 -8.11 5.02
C ILE A 233 10.26 -6.72 4.38
N SER A 234 10.68 -5.68 5.11
CA SER A 234 10.64 -4.29 4.62
C SER A 234 11.47 -4.10 3.35
N ILE A 235 12.69 -4.68 3.27
CA ILE A 235 13.53 -4.63 2.06
C ILE A 235 12.80 -5.28 0.88
N LEU A 236 12.21 -6.45 1.08
CA LEU A 236 11.53 -7.18 0.00
C LEU A 236 10.29 -6.43 -0.48
N ILE A 237 9.53 -5.81 0.41
CA ILE A 237 8.34 -5.01 0.04
C ILE A 237 8.73 -3.79 -0.78
N THR A 238 9.89 -3.17 -0.55
CA THR A 238 10.32 -2.02 -1.36
C THR A 238 10.60 -2.36 -2.83
N LEU A 239 10.60 -3.64 -3.20
CA LEU A 239 10.71 -4.07 -4.60
C LEU A 239 9.37 -4.06 -5.36
N ASN A 240 8.24 -3.83 -4.69
CA ASN A 240 6.92 -3.79 -5.32
C ASN A 240 6.83 -2.88 -6.57
N PRO A 241 7.38 -1.65 -6.56
CA PRO A 241 7.31 -0.77 -7.73
C PRO A 241 7.94 -1.36 -8.99
N LEU A 242 8.98 -2.18 -8.83
CA LEU A 242 9.62 -2.82 -9.98
C LEU A 242 8.67 -3.79 -10.69
N ILE A 243 7.82 -4.49 -9.93
CA ILE A 243 6.78 -5.35 -10.47
C ILE A 243 5.72 -4.51 -11.19
N THR A 244 5.27 -3.40 -10.57
CA THR A 244 4.30 -2.49 -11.19
C THR A 244 4.84 -1.90 -12.49
N LEU A 245 6.06 -1.35 -12.48
CA LEU A 245 6.70 -0.77 -13.66
C LEU A 245 6.87 -1.79 -14.78
N SER A 246 7.36 -2.99 -14.45
CA SER A 246 7.52 -4.07 -15.42
C SER A 246 6.18 -4.53 -15.99
N GLY A 247 5.16 -4.66 -15.15
CA GLY A 247 3.81 -5.02 -15.57
C GLY A 247 3.19 -3.97 -16.50
N MET A 248 3.31 -2.69 -16.16
CA MET A 248 2.82 -1.60 -17.00
C MET A 248 3.59 -1.53 -18.33
N TRP A 249 4.91 -1.72 -18.32
CA TRP A 249 5.71 -1.79 -19.55
C TRP A 249 5.25 -2.92 -20.47
N VAL A 250 5.00 -4.10 -19.93
CA VAL A 250 4.48 -5.24 -20.70
C VAL A 250 3.11 -4.91 -21.30
N LEU A 251 2.18 -4.40 -20.49
CA LEU A 251 0.83 -4.08 -20.95
C LEU A 251 0.81 -3.01 -22.05
N THR A 252 1.68 -2.01 -21.95
CA THR A 252 1.77 -0.93 -22.95
C THR A 252 2.48 -1.39 -24.22
N THR A 253 3.56 -2.18 -24.10
CA THR A 253 4.36 -2.64 -25.25
C THR A 253 3.60 -3.65 -26.11
N PHE A 254 2.88 -4.58 -25.49
CA PHE A 254 2.12 -5.60 -26.21
C PHE A 254 0.72 -5.13 -26.64
N GLY A 255 0.40 -3.85 -26.42
CA GLY A 255 -0.80 -3.23 -26.98
C GLY A 255 -2.12 -3.81 -26.48
N VAL A 256 -2.17 -4.30 -25.24
CA VAL A 256 -3.36 -4.95 -24.68
C VAL A 256 -4.57 -4.00 -24.60
N GLY A 257 -4.35 -2.67 -24.75
CA GLY A 257 -5.42 -1.64 -24.87
C GLY A 257 -6.32 -1.49 -23.63
N LEU A 258 -6.04 -2.22 -22.56
CA LEU A 258 -6.87 -2.24 -21.35
C LEU A 258 -6.66 -1.00 -20.45
N LEU A 259 -5.51 -0.35 -20.56
CA LEU A 259 -5.14 0.81 -19.76
C LEU A 259 -4.53 1.89 -20.65
N PRO A 260 -4.71 3.19 -20.29
CA PRO A 260 -4.01 4.27 -20.97
C PRO A 260 -2.50 4.10 -20.83
N ALA A 261 -1.76 4.35 -21.91
CA ALA A 261 -0.32 4.25 -21.89
C ALA A 261 0.27 5.28 -20.89
N GLU A 262 1.09 4.80 -19.99
CA GLU A 262 1.87 5.64 -19.10
C GLU A 262 3.23 5.90 -19.76
N ASN A 263 3.34 6.98 -20.57
CA ASN A 263 4.57 7.32 -21.27
C ASN A 263 5.67 7.66 -20.28
N ILE A 264 6.42 6.65 -19.83
CA ILE A 264 7.58 6.81 -18.96
C ILE A 264 8.81 6.72 -19.85
N SER A 265 9.65 7.76 -19.85
CA SER A 265 10.91 7.75 -20.57
C SER A 265 11.94 6.88 -19.84
N TRP A 266 13.07 6.61 -20.49
CA TRP A 266 14.16 5.89 -19.83
C TRP A 266 14.73 6.65 -18.62
N HIS A 267 14.65 7.98 -18.60
CA HIS A 267 15.03 8.81 -17.45
C HIS A 267 14.08 8.60 -16.26
N GLY A 268 12.78 8.46 -16.52
CA GLY A 268 11.79 8.13 -15.50
C GLY A 268 12.05 6.76 -14.88
N TYR A 269 12.33 5.74 -15.71
CA TYR A 269 12.72 4.42 -15.18
C TYR A 269 13.99 4.49 -14.33
N LEU A 270 15.01 5.23 -14.77
CA LEU A 270 16.21 5.45 -13.95
C LEU A 270 15.91 6.16 -12.64
N GLY A 271 15.11 7.22 -12.67
CA GLY A 271 14.66 7.93 -11.47
C GLY A 271 13.96 6.99 -10.49
N GLY A 272 13.05 6.15 -10.98
CA GLY A 272 12.36 5.14 -10.16
C GLY A 272 13.31 4.12 -9.54
N ILE A 273 14.27 3.60 -10.29
CA ILE A 273 15.28 2.65 -9.79
C ILE A 273 16.16 3.32 -8.73
N ILE A 274 16.60 4.55 -8.96
CA ILE A 274 17.40 5.32 -7.99
C ILE A 274 16.60 5.53 -6.71
N ALA A 275 15.32 5.94 -6.80
CA ALA A 275 14.44 6.13 -5.65
C ALA A 275 14.31 4.86 -4.82
N VAL A 276 13.96 3.74 -5.45
CA VAL A 276 13.83 2.43 -4.79
C VAL A 276 15.15 1.99 -4.16
N SER A 277 16.28 2.18 -4.85
CA SER A 277 17.61 1.84 -4.32
C SER A 277 17.96 2.64 -3.06
N GLY A 278 17.62 3.94 -3.04
CA GLY A 278 17.76 4.79 -1.87
C GLY A 278 16.91 4.30 -0.70
N VAL A 279 15.64 3.96 -0.92
CA VAL A 279 14.75 3.40 0.11
C VAL A 279 15.27 2.07 0.64
N VAL A 280 15.73 1.17 -0.23
CA VAL A 280 16.36 -0.11 0.17
C VAL A 280 17.55 0.15 1.08
N LEU A 281 18.41 1.12 0.74
CA LEU A 281 19.59 1.47 1.57
C LEU A 281 19.16 1.98 2.96
N VAL A 282 18.12 2.79 3.05
CA VAL A 282 17.57 3.28 4.32
C VAL A 282 17.08 2.12 5.17
N VAL A 283 16.24 1.26 4.63
CA VAL A 283 15.64 0.13 5.33
C VAL A 283 16.69 -0.90 5.74
N ALA A 284 17.64 -1.23 4.85
CA ALA A 284 18.74 -2.16 5.15
C ALA A 284 19.66 -1.65 6.27
N SER A 285 19.84 -0.33 6.34
CA SER A 285 20.69 0.30 7.36
C SER A 285 20.01 0.39 8.74
N SER A 286 18.70 0.24 8.83
CA SER A 286 17.95 0.19 10.09
C SER A 286 18.19 -1.11 10.87
N ARG A 287 18.78 -2.14 10.24
CA ARG A 287 18.85 -3.53 10.69
C ARG A 287 19.71 -3.84 11.93
N ASN A 288 20.47 -2.92 12.52
CA ASN A 288 21.53 -3.25 13.49
C ASN A 288 21.22 -2.86 14.95
N LYS A 289 20.01 -3.13 15.49
CA LYS A 289 19.77 -3.12 16.95
C LYS A 289 18.72 -4.16 17.38
N VAL A 290 18.72 -5.36 16.82
CA VAL A 290 18.23 -6.53 17.50
C VAL A 290 19.46 -7.40 17.77
N ASN A 291 20.30 -6.98 18.70
CA ASN A 291 21.20 -7.86 19.44
C ASN A 291 20.34 -8.51 20.52
N LEU A 292 20.12 -9.79 20.40
CA LEU A 292 20.63 -10.82 21.27
C LEU A 292 21.17 -10.28 22.63
N ASP A 293 20.24 -9.99 23.56
CA ASP A 293 20.44 -10.08 25.00
C ASP A 293 19.29 -10.90 25.58
#